data_69de8a124c11657bcda51228e2b8c4ea
#
_entry.id   69de8a124c11657bcda51228e2b8c4ea
#
_cell.length_a   1.000
_cell.length_b   1.000
_cell.length_c   1.000
_cell.angle_alpha   90.00
_cell.angle_beta   90.00
_cell.angle_gamma   90.00
#
_symmetry.space_group_name_H-M   'P 1'
#
loop_
_entity.id
_entity.type
_entity.pdbx_description
1 polymer ?
#
loop_
_entity_poly.entity_id
_entity_poly.type
_entity_poly.pdbx_seq_one_letter_code
_entity_poly.pdbx_strand_id
1 'polypeptide(L)'
;MKSRQFFTLLFLVTLLYGQSLLAQVPQVPTQLEFADLTVKITPQAQREIQLDVDAQYRNPSYFKVKQERVNLYMPIVERELRSQGVPEDLKYLVIQESGLIPDAVSTSNAVGFWQFKQGTAEEVGLRVDAQVDERKSIASSSRGAAGFVALAVMR
;
A
#
# COMPACT_ATOMS: atom_id res chain seq x y z
N MET A 1 -12.87 -10.33 -56.96
CA MET A 1 -12.93 -11.26 -55.81
C MET A 1 -11.83 -11.03 -54.76
N LYS A 2 -10.64 -10.53 -55.07
CA LYS A 2 -9.52 -10.33 -54.11
C LYS A 2 -9.73 -9.18 -53.10
N SER A 3 -10.49 -8.12 -53.44
CA SER A 3 -10.66 -6.96 -52.55
C SER A 3 -11.61 -7.23 -51.37
N ARG A 4 -12.64 -8.06 -51.54
CA ARG A 4 -13.58 -8.39 -50.45
C ARG A 4 -12.96 -9.24 -49.35
N GLN A 5 -12.00 -10.11 -49.69
CA GLN A 5 -11.26 -10.93 -48.69
C GLN A 5 -10.29 -10.09 -47.86
N PHE A 6 -9.73 -9.05 -48.46
CA PHE A 6 -8.80 -8.16 -47.75
C PHE A 6 -9.53 -7.31 -46.68
N PHE A 7 -10.74 -6.83 -47.00
CA PHE A 7 -11.57 -6.09 -46.04
C PHE A 7 -12.07 -6.95 -44.89
N THR A 8 -12.42 -8.21 -45.18
CA THR A 8 -12.88 -9.15 -44.15
C THR A 8 -11.74 -9.52 -43.19
N LEU A 9 -10.51 -9.69 -43.71
CA LEU A 9 -9.35 -10.00 -42.89
C LEU A 9 -8.95 -8.79 -42.00
N LEU A 10 -9.01 -7.56 -42.54
CA LEU A 10 -8.72 -6.33 -41.79
C LEU A 10 -9.74 -6.10 -40.66
N PHE A 11 -11.04 -6.42 -40.92
CA PHE A 11 -12.09 -6.30 -39.90
C PHE A 11 -11.97 -7.36 -38.81
N LEU A 12 -11.53 -8.57 -39.11
CA LEU A 12 -11.23 -9.63 -38.14
C LEU A 12 -10.00 -9.30 -37.27
N VAL A 13 -8.98 -8.68 -37.84
CA VAL A 13 -7.79 -8.27 -37.12
C VAL A 13 -8.11 -7.12 -36.16
N THR A 14 -8.95 -6.16 -36.55
CA THR A 14 -9.37 -5.07 -35.64
C THR A 14 -10.29 -5.56 -34.52
N LEU A 15 -11.09 -6.61 -34.72
CA LEU A 15 -11.88 -7.25 -33.67
C LEU A 15 -11.03 -8.01 -32.64
N LEU A 16 -9.88 -8.56 -33.06
CA LEU A 16 -8.94 -9.26 -32.17
C LEU A 16 -8.10 -8.28 -31.31
N TYR A 17 -7.86 -7.06 -31.79
CA TYR A 17 -7.15 -6.01 -31.03
C TYR A 17 -8.09 -5.11 -30.21
N GLY A 18 -9.41 -5.27 -30.35
CA GLY A 18 -10.43 -4.54 -29.58
C GLY A 18 -10.73 -5.12 -28.20
N GLN A 19 -9.94 -6.07 -27.70
CA GLN A 19 -9.98 -6.46 -26.30
C GLN A 19 -9.46 -5.25 -25.49
N SER A 20 -10.39 -4.44 -25.02
CA SER A 20 -10.12 -3.43 -24.02
C SER A 20 -9.21 -4.04 -22.95
N LEU A 21 -8.03 -3.48 -22.75
CA LEU A 21 -7.25 -3.66 -21.54
C LEU A 21 -8.05 -3.04 -20.37
N LEU A 22 -9.20 -3.60 -20.06
CA LEU A 22 -9.80 -3.45 -18.75
C LEU A 22 -8.77 -4.06 -17.81
N ALA A 23 -8.16 -3.23 -16.98
CA ALA A 23 -7.21 -3.68 -16.00
C ALA A 23 -7.86 -4.82 -15.22
N GLN A 24 -7.38 -6.05 -15.48
CA GLN A 24 -7.98 -7.24 -14.89
C GLN A 24 -7.73 -7.17 -13.39
N VAL A 25 -8.78 -7.29 -12.59
CA VAL A 25 -8.65 -7.28 -11.13
C VAL A 25 -7.72 -8.42 -10.73
N PRO A 26 -6.62 -8.14 -10.00
CA PRO A 26 -5.69 -9.17 -9.56
C PRO A 26 -6.39 -10.22 -8.71
N GLN A 27 -6.04 -11.48 -8.90
CA GLN A 27 -6.53 -12.56 -8.06
C GLN A 27 -5.58 -12.80 -6.89
N VAL A 28 -6.13 -12.91 -5.69
CA VAL A 28 -5.36 -13.17 -4.47
C VAL A 28 -4.72 -14.56 -4.57
N PRO A 29 -3.39 -14.68 -4.44
CA PRO A 29 -2.72 -15.97 -4.54
C PRO A 29 -3.02 -16.87 -3.32
N THR A 30 -2.69 -18.15 -3.41
CA THR A 30 -2.80 -19.10 -2.28
C THR A 30 -1.63 -19.01 -1.31
N GLN A 31 -0.55 -18.37 -1.72
CA GLN A 31 0.63 -18.07 -0.90
C GLN A 31 1.32 -16.80 -1.39
N LEU A 32 2.05 -16.15 -0.50
CA LEU A 32 2.91 -15.00 -0.81
C LEU A 32 4.15 -15.03 0.09
N GLU A 33 5.18 -14.32 -0.34
CA GLU A 33 6.35 -14.03 0.50
C GLU A 33 6.11 -12.70 1.23
N PHE A 34 6.42 -12.67 2.54
CA PHE A 34 6.33 -11.48 3.37
C PHE A 34 7.40 -11.54 4.47
N ALA A 35 8.29 -10.55 4.51
CA ALA A 35 9.39 -10.47 5.47
C ALA A 35 10.22 -11.79 5.56
N ASP A 36 10.59 -12.32 4.39
CA ASP A 36 11.32 -13.59 4.21
C ASP A 36 10.58 -14.85 4.70
N LEU A 37 9.27 -14.73 4.94
CA LEU A 37 8.42 -15.85 5.33
C LEU A 37 7.44 -16.19 4.21
N THR A 38 7.32 -17.48 3.89
CA THR A 38 6.26 -17.97 3.01
C THR A 38 4.94 -18.05 3.79
N VAL A 39 4.00 -17.17 3.48
CA VAL A 39 2.67 -17.11 4.10
C VAL A 39 1.67 -17.86 3.24
N LYS A 40 1.08 -18.93 3.76
CA LYS A 40 -0.04 -19.64 3.11
C LYS A 40 -1.36 -18.96 3.45
N ILE A 41 -2.13 -18.63 2.43
CA ILE A 41 -3.42 -17.95 2.56
C ILE A 41 -4.53 -19.00 2.56
N THR A 42 -5.31 -19.06 3.63
CA THR A 42 -6.44 -19.97 3.71
C THR A 42 -7.51 -19.60 2.69
N PRO A 43 -8.37 -20.53 2.23
CA PRO A 43 -9.46 -20.22 1.31
C PRO A 43 -10.44 -19.17 1.84
N GLN A 44 -10.60 -19.08 3.17
CA GLN A 44 -11.42 -18.05 3.79
C GLN A 44 -10.73 -16.68 3.68
N ALA A 45 -9.47 -16.55 4.12
CA ALA A 45 -8.70 -15.31 4.02
C ALA A 45 -8.57 -14.84 2.57
N GLN A 46 -8.36 -15.78 1.62
CA GLN A 46 -8.31 -15.46 0.20
C GLN A 46 -9.60 -14.78 -0.30
N ARG A 47 -10.77 -15.28 0.12
CA ARG A 47 -12.05 -14.65 -0.23
C ARG A 47 -12.22 -13.26 0.40
N GLU A 48 -11.86 -13.10 1.67
CA GLU A 48 -11.95 -11.83 2.37
C GLU A 48 -11.03 -10.77 1.74
N ILE A 49 -9.78 -11.12 1.47
CA ILE A 49 -8.82 -10.23 0.79
C ILE A 49 -9.31 -9.90 -0.62
N GLN A 50 -9.88 -10.87 -1.36
CA GLN A 50 -10.39 -10.62 -2.71
C GLN A 50 -11.53 -9.59 -2.71
N LEU A 51 -12.43 -9.62 -1.71
CA LEU A 51 -13.47 -8.61 -1.57
C LEU A 51 -12.89 -7.18 -1.41
N ASP A 52 -11.79 -7.05 -0.66
CA ASP A 52 -11.10 -5.77 -0.49
C ASP A 52 -10.43 -5.31 -1.79
N VAL A 53 -9.75 -6.23 -2.49
CA VAL A 53 -9.17 -5.97 -3.81
C VAL A 53 -10.24 -5.51 -4.79
N ASP A 54 -11.35 -6.25 -4.91
CA ASP A 54 -12.45 -5.91 -5.79
C ASP A 54 -13.07 -4.54 -5.45
N ALA A 55 -13.16 -4.21 -4.15
CA ALA A 55 -13.65 -2.91 -3.69
C ALA A 55 -12.75 -1.75 -4.13
N GLN A 56 -11.43 -1.93 -4.12
CA GLN A 56 -10.48 -0.91 -4.62
C GLN A 56 -10.70 -0.67 -6.13
N TYR A 57 -10.86 -1.72 -6.90
CA TYR A 57 -11.03 -1.62 -8.37
C TYR A 57 -12.41 -1.10 -8.79
N ARG A 58 -13.44 -1.23 -7.95
CA ARG A 58 -14.78 -0.66 -8.20
C ARG A 58 -14.82 0.87 -8.15
N ASN A 59 -13.84 1.52 -7.52
CA ASN A 59 -13.74 2.97 -7.47
C ASN A 59 -12.37 3.43 -8.01
N PRO A 60 -12.22 3.54 -9.35
CA PRO A 60 -10.94 3.88 -9.98
C PRO A 60 -10.38 5.23 -9.54
N SER A 61 -11.24 6.22 -9.31
CA SER A 61 -10.82 7.56 -8.87
C SER A 61 -10.20 7.51 -7.47
N TYR A 62 -10.83 6.80 -6.54
CA TYR A 62 -10.30 6.61 -5.20
C TYR A 62 -9.00 5.80 -5.19
N PHE A 63 -8.96 4.73 -5.99
CA PHE A 63 -7.77 3.90 -6.15
C PHE A 63 -6.60 4.71 -6.72
N LYS A 64 -6.84 5.57 -7.71
CA LYS A 64 -5.82 6.47 -8.28
C LYS A 64 -5.20 7.39 -7.22
N VAL A 65 -6.01 8.01 -6.37
CA VAL A 65 -5.51 8.86 -5.28
C VAL A 65 -4.61 8.07 -4.31
N LYS A 66 -4.97 6.82 -3.99
CA LYS A 66 -4.11 5.95 -3.18
C LYS A 66 -2.80 5.62 -3.89
N GLN A 67 -2.83 5.31 -5.18
CA GLN A 67 -1.62 5.05 -5.98
C GLN A 67 -0.69 6.26 -6.01
N GLU A 68 -1.23 7.47 -6.17
CA GLU A 68 -0.45 8.71 -6.16
C GLU A 68 0.27 8.91 -4.81
N ARG A 69 -0.40 8.64 -3.69
CA ARG A 69 0.23 8.68 -2.36
C ARG A 69 1.31 7.61 -2.19
N VAL A 70 1.04 6.39 -2.64
CA VAL A 70 2.04 5.31 -2.62
C VAL A 70 3.28 5.71 -3.41
N ASN A 71 3.12 6.20 -4.64
CA ASN A 71 4.24 6.64 -5.48
C ASN A 71 5.04 7.79 -4.83
N LEU A 72 4.36 8.68 -4.11
CA LEU A 72 5.00 9.83 -3.47
C LEU A 72 5.76 9.44 -2.18
N TYR A 73 5.15 8.63 -1.33
CA TYR A 73 5.64 8.42 0.04
C TYR A 73 6.39 7.10 0.24
N MET A 74 6.08 6.06 -0.53
CA MET A 74 6.67 4.73 -0.32
C MET A 74 8.19 4.70 -0.43
N PRO A 75 8.85 5.42 -1.37
CA PRO A 75 10.32 5.45 -1.41
C PRO A 75 10.96 5.99 -0.12
N ILE A 76 10.27 6.91 0.58
CA ILE A 76 10.74 7.48 1.85
C ILE A 76 10.60 6.44 2.95
N VAL A 77 9.45 5.77 3.02
CA VAL A 77 9.18 4.69 4.00
C VAL A 77 10.22 3.58 3.85
N GLU A 78 10.43 3.07 2.64
CA GLU A 78 11.42 2.02 2.35
C GLU A 78 12.84 2.41 2.81
N ARG A 79 13.24 3.64 2.53
CA ARG A 79 14.55 4.15 2.95
C ARG A 79 14.69 4.13 4.48
N GLU A 80 13.68 4.60 5.21
CA GLU A 80 13.75 4.67 6.67
C GLU A 80 13.71 3.26 7.31
N LEU A 81 12.90 2.33 6.80
CA LEU A 81 12.88 0.93 7.24
C LEU A 81 14.24 0.25 7.02
N ARG A 82 14.77 0.37 5.81
CA ARG A 82 16.09 -0.19 5.43
C ARG A 82 17.21 0.36 6.31
N SER A 83 17.18 1.65 6.64
CA SER A 83 18.18 2.30 7.47
C SER A 83 18.26 1.74 8.90
N GLN A 84 17.19 1.12 9.37
CA GLN A 84 17.07 0.49 10.69
C GLN A 84 17.17 -1.04 10.65
N GLY A 85 17.45 -1.62 9.47
CA GLY A 85 17.53 -3.08 9.30
C GLY A 85 16.19 -3.81 9.44
N VAL A 86 15.09 -3.09 9.25
CA VAL A 86 13.72 -3.65 9.30
C VAL A 86 13.31 -4.15 7.92
N PRO A 87 12.67 -5.33 7.79
CA PRO A 87 12.19 -5.84 6.51
C PRO A 87 11.30 -4.82 5.78
N GLU A 88 11.62 -4.57 4.50
CA GLU A 88 10.92 -3.54 3.71
C GLU A 88 9.44 -3.85 3.49
N ASP A 89 9.03 -5.12 3.53
CA ASP A 89 7.62 -5.50 3.40
C ASP A 89 6.72 -4.91 4.48
N LEU A 90 7.28 -4.52 5.63
CA LEU A 90 6.54 -3.82 6.68
C LEU A 90 6.08 -2.42 6.26
N LYS A 91 6.57 -1.90 5.13
CA LYS A 91 6.09 -0.66 4.51
C LYS A 91 4.58 -0.64 4.26
N TYR A 92 3.98 -1.81 4.00
CA TYR A 92 2.55 -1.90 3.72
C TYR A 92 1.67 -1.57 4.93
N LEU A 93 2.23 -1.65 6.15
CA LEU A 93 1.50 -1.27 7.37
C LEU A 93 1.07 0.20 7.37
N VAL A 94 1.89 1.12 6.85
CA VAL A 94 1.53 2.55 6.79
C VAL A 94 0.30 2.81 5.92
N ILE A 95 0.05 1.96 4.92
CA ILE A 95 -1.18 2.04 4.10
C ILE A 95 -2.39 1.62 4.95
N GLN A 96 -2.25 0.57 5.75
CA GLN A 96 -3.30 0.09 6.65
C GLN A 96 -3.59 1.11 7.76
N GLU A 97 -2.58 1.78 8.30
CA GLU A 97 -2.71 2.73 9.40
C GLU A 97 -3.47 4.00 9.00
N SER A 98 -3.11 4.62 7.89
CA SER A 98 -3.66 5.92 7.50
C SER A 98 -4.03 6.07 6.03
N GLY A 99 -3.74 5.08 5.18
CA GLY A 99 -3.80 5.26 3.73
C GLY A 99 -2.81 6.32 3.23
N LEU A 100 -1.70 6.51 3.94
CA LEU A 100 -0.69 7.54 3.65
C LEU A 100 -1.27 8.97 3.72
N ILE A 101 -2.12 9.24 4.71
CA ILE A 101 -2.68 10.58 4.99
C ILE A 101 -1.89 11.23 6.13
N PRO A 102 -1.20 12.37 5.87
CA PRO A 102 -0.28 12.97 6.84
C PRO A 102 -0.98 13.51 8.10
N ASP A 103 -2.21 13.98 7.98
CA ASP A 103 -3.00 14.60 9.04
C ASP A 103 -4.16 13.73 9.52
N ALA A 104 -4.12 12.43 9.22
CA ALA A 104 -5.12 11.48 9.71
C ALA A 104 -5.17 11.49 11.24
N VAL A 105 -6.39 11.53 11.80
CA VAL A 105 -6.64 11.45 13.24
C VAL A 105 -7.70 10.39 13.48
N SER A 106 -7.39 9.40 14.32
CA SER A 106 -8.35 8.37 14.69
C SER A 106 -9.22 8.79 15.87
N THR A 107 -10.30 8.05 16.11
CA THR A 107 -11.19 8.24 17.29
C THR A 107 -10.44 8.05 18.63
N SER A 108 -9.31 7.34 18.62
CA SER A 108 -8.46 7.11 19.80
C SER A 108 -7.30 8.10 19.91
N ASN A 109 -7.33 9.22 19.13
CA ASN A 109 -6.30 10.26 19.07
C ASN A 109 -4.92 9.77 18.58
N ALA A 110 -4.88 8.70 17.77
CA ALA A 110 -3.69 8.39 16.99
C ALA A 110 -3.60 9.33 15.79
N VAL A 111 -2.39 9.79 15.45
CA VAL A 111 -2.18 10.86 14.47
C VAL A 111 -1.13 10.47 13.44
N GLY A 112 -1.33 10.95 12.20
CA GLY A 112 -0.35 10.95 11.14
C GLY A 112 -0.23 9.65 10.38
N PHE A 113 0.85 9.51 9.64
CA PHE A 113 1.08 8.40 8.72
C PHE A 113 1.02 7.02 9.39
N TRP A 114 1.65 6.87 10.56
CA TRP A 114 1.77 5.62 11.30
C TRP A 114 0.82 5.51 12.49
N GLN A 115 -0.13 6.42 12.61
CA GLN A 115 -1.15 6.45 13.66
C GLN A 115 -0.58 6.30 15.08
N PHE A 116 0.50 6.99 15.36
CA PHE A 116 1.06 7.02 16.71
C PHE A 116 0.18 7.82 17.66
N LYS A 117 -0.04 7.28 18.86
CA LYS A 117 -0.45 8.09 20.01
C LYS A 117 0.72 8.94 20.50
N GLN A 118 0.44 10.06 21.16
CA GLN A 118 1.49 10.98 21.59
C GLN A 118 2.57 10.30 22.42
N GLY A 119 2.18 9.56 23.49
CA GLY A 119 3.17 8.88 24.33
C GLY A 119 4.05 7.89 23.57
N THR A 120 3.46 7.07 22.70
CA THR A 120 4.23 6.14 21.86
C THR A 120 5.15 6.88 20.89
N ALA A 121 4.71 8.01 20.33
CA ALA A 121 5.54 8.85 19.47
C ALA A 121 6.77 9.38 20.22
N GLU A 122 6.58 9.87 21.45
CA GLU A 122 7.66 10.35 22.31
C GLU A 122 8.63 9.23 22.71
N GLU A 123 8.12 8.02 23.02
CA GLU A 123 8.94 6.84 23.32
C GLU A 123 9.86 6.43 22.16
N VAL A 124 9.43 6.63 20.91
CA VAL A 124 10.23 6.35 19.71
C VAL A 124 11.02 7.58 19.22
N GLY A 125 11.11 8.63 20.05
CA GLY A 125 11.94 9.81 19.80
C GLY A 125 11.34 10.84 18.85
N LEU A 126 10.02 10.81 18.59
CA LEU A 126 9.35 11.83 17.79
C LEU A 126 9.00 13.04 18.66
N ARG A 127 9.23 14.23 18.11
CA ARG A 127 8.81 15.48 18.74
C ARG A 127 7.32 15.73 18.51
N VAL A 128 6.56 15.91 19.61
CA VAL A 128 5.13 16.22 19.57
C VAL A 128 4.86 17.34 20.57
N ASP A 129 4.77 18.57 20.07
CA ASP A 129 4.47 19.76 20.87
C ASP A 129 3.53 20.73 20.13
N ALA A 130 3.29 21.90 20.72
CA ALA A 130 2.39 22.90 20.14
C ALA A 130 2.89 23.49 18.80
N GLN A 131 4.16 23.33 18.46
CA GLN A 131 4.78 23.89 17.25
C GLN A 131 5.06 22.82 16.20
N VAL A 132 5.39 21.59 16.62
CA VAL A 132 5.82 20.49 15.76
C VAL A 132 5.14 19.19 16.16
N ASP A 133 4.58 18.51 15.18
CA ASP A 133 4.07 17.16 15.34
C ASP A 133 4.70 16.25 14.28
N GLU A 134 5.79 15.56 14.67
CA GLU A 134 6.55 14.70 13.75
C GLU A 134 5.83 13.42 13.36
N ARG A 135 4.69 13.08 13.99
CA ARG A 135 3.81 12.00 13.53
C ARG A 135 3.26 12.26 12.12
N LYS A 136 3.20 13.54 11.72
CA LYS A 136 2.76 14.02 10.40
C LYS A 136 3.90 14.09 9.38
N SER A 137 5.14 13.87 9.80
CA SER A 137 6.31 13.76 8.91
C SER A 137 6.50 12.32 8.48
N ILE A 138 6.43 12.05 7.17
CA ILE A 138 6.61 10.68 6.66
C ILE A 138 7.98 10.11 7.01
N ALA A 139 9.05 10.92 6.94
CA ALA A 139 10.41 10.48 7.25
C ALA A 139 10.59 10.21 8.76
N SER A 140 10.24 11.20 9.61
CA SER A 140 10.39 11.05 11.07
C SER A 140 9.53 9.90 11.61
N SER A 141 8.25 9.85 11.22
CA SER A 141 7.33 8.81 11.71
C SER A 141 7.70 7.41 11.19
N SER A 142 8.21 7.27 9.96
CA SER A 142 8.68 5.98 9.46
C SER A 142 9.95 5.52 10.18
N ARG A 143 10.85 6.44 10.54
CA ARG A 143 12.02 6.12 11.36
C ARG A 143 11.61 5.67 12.76
N GLY A 144 10.65 6.36 13.38
CA GLY A 144 10.08 5.97 14.67
C GLY A 144 9.42 4.60 14.62
N ALA A 145 8.64 4.31 13.56
CA ALA A 145 8.00 3.01 13.36
C ALA A 145 9.02 1.88 13.19
N ALA A 146 10.08 2.12 12.41
CA ALA A 146 11.16 1.15 12.23
C ALA A 146 11.86 0.85 13.58
N GLY A 147 12.17 1.88 14.37
CA GLY A 147 12.75 1.72 15.70
C GLY A 147 11.84 0.91 16.65
N PHE A 148 10.53 1.18 16.62
CA PHE A 148 9.56 0.44 17.43
C PHE A 148 9.52 -1.06 17.07
N VAL A 149 9.51 -1.39 15.77
CA VAL A 149 9.54 -2.77 15.29
C VAL A 149 10.85 -3.46 15.66
N ALA A 150 11.99 -2.80 15.45
CA ALA A 150 13.30 -3.36 15.81
C ALA A 150 13.38 -3.73 17.29
N LEU A 151 12.87 -2.86 18.18
CA LEU A 151 12.79 -3.15 19.61
C LEU A 151 11.86 -4.32 19.95
N ALA A 152 10.76 -4.49 19.21
CA ALA A 152 9.81 -5.58 19.43
C ALA A 152 10.38 -6.95 19.02
N VAL A 153 11.23 -6.99 18.00
CA VAL A 153 11.86 -8.23 17.49
C VAL A 153 13.06 -8.66 18.34
N MET A 154 13.70 -7.72 19.05
CA MET A 154 14.87 -7.99 19.91
C MET A 154 14.50 -8.47 21.34
N ARG A 155 13.22 -8.54 21.68
CA ARG A 155 12.70 -9.02 22.97
C ARG A 155 12.17 -10.44 22.87
#